data_a2f77712337517c2223d516f067e7cdf
#
_entry.id   a2f77712337517c2223d516f067e7cdf
#
_cell.length_a   1.000
_cell.length_b   1.000
_cell.length_c   1.000
_cell.angle_alpha   90.00
_cell.angle_beta   90.00
_cell.angle_gamma   90.00
#
_symmetry.space_group_name_H-M   'P 1'
#
loop_
_entity.id
_entity.type
_entity.pdbx_description
1 polymer ?
#
loop_
_entity_poly.entity_id
_entity_poly.type
_entity_poly.pdbx_seq_one_letter_code
_entity_poly.pdbx_strand_id
1 'polypeptide(L)'
;MYLKHGPEIHAERHAGEFNALKLVRSRTSIPVPNPIDLLLSRTESFLVTSRIEGEPAGIALDECSDEEMHQIAQDLRSCIAELHAIKMDRDPKYAITNATGGPCLDYRISADPVGPFHSEKEFNESLKLGMLPDLMHRTGHNIVFTHADLNMRNILVKDGISGIVDWGKAGWFPEYWEYTKCHFRVTLSKRWLKMIDSVFENKYEAELGIERQYWEYNSAW
;
A
#
# COMPACT_ATOMS: atom_id res chain seq x y z
N MET A 1 20.92 -9.64 -1.50
CA MET A 1 20.05 -9.87 -2.64
C MET A 1 18.81 -10.60 -2.16
N TYR A 2 17.64 -10.30 -2.68
CA TYR A 2 16.35 -10.92 -2.34
C TYR A 2 15.68 -11.35 -3.65
N LEU A 3 15.13 -12.57 -3.69
CA LEU A 3 14.48 -13.14 -4.86
C LEU A 3 13.02 -13.47 -4.51
N LYS A 4 12.09 -12.89 -5.27
CA LYS A 4 10.70 -13.33 -5.33
C LYS A 4 10.53 -14.22 -6.57
N HIS A 5 9.99 -15.41 -6.38
CA HIS A 5 9.69 -16.36 -7.45
C HIS A 5 8.23 -16.80 -7.36
N GLY A 6 7.59 -16.97 -8.49
CA GLY A 6 6.22 -17.46 -8.55
C GLY A 6 5.80 -17.91 -9.95
N PRO A 7 4.66 -18.62 -10.05
CA PRO A 7 4.07 -18.99 -11.33
C PRO A 7 3.67 -17.74 -12.14
N GLU A 8 3.31 -17.95 -13.42
CA GLU A 8 2.92 -16.89 -14.37
C GLU A 8 1.88 -15.91 -13.79
N ILE A 9 0.93 -16.38 -13.00
CA ILE A 9 -0.10 -15.55 -12.35
C ILE A 9 0.51 -14.43 -11.47
N HIS A 10 1.77 -14.56 -11.03
CA HIS A 10 2.48 -13.53 -10.28
C HIS A 10 3.24 -12.54 -11.17
N ALA A 11 3.27 -12.73 -12.49
CA ALA A 11 4.06 -11.90 -13.40
C ALA A 11 3.65 -10.42 -13.35
N GLU A 12 2.36 -10.13 -13.37
CA GLU A 12 1.84 -8.75 -13.28
C GLU A 12 2.19 -8.10 -11.93
N ARG A 13 2.08 -8.85 -10.84
CA ARG A 13 2.46 -8.38 -9.49
C ARG A 13 3.95 -8.07 -9.42
N HIS A 14 4.82 -8.96 -9.93
CA HIS A 14 6.27 -8.73 -9.96
C HIS A 14 6.64 -7.55 -10.85
N ALA A 15 6.00 -7.41 -12.01
CA ALA A 15 6.20 -6.26 -12.89
C ALA A 15 5.70 -4.96 -12.24
N GLY A 16 4.57 -4.98 -11.56
CA GLY A 16 4.04 -3.87 -10.78
C GLY A 16 5.03 -3.42 -9.71
N GLU A 17 5.54 -4.37 -8.90
CA GLU A 17 6.53 -4.09 -7.86
C GLU A 17 7.83 -3.54 -8.42
N PHE A 18 8.37 -4.13 -9.49
CA PHE A 18 9.57 -3.66 -10.15
C PHE A 18 9.44 -2.20 -10.61
N ASN A 19 8.32 -1.86 -11.24
CA ASN A 19 8.06 -0.49 -11.73
C ASN A 19 7.77 0.49 -10.58
N ALA A 20 7.04 0.07 -9.55
CA ALA A 20 6.81 0.88 -8.36
C ALA A 20 8.14 1.25 -7.67
N LEU A 21 9.02 0.27 -7.47
CA LEU A 21 10.35 0.48 -6.90
C LEU A 21 11.18 1.45 -7.74
N LYS A 22 11.17 1.33 -9.07
CA LYS A 22 11.87 2.28 -9.96
C LYS A 22 11.30 3.69 -9.83
N LEU A 23 9.97 3.83 -9.79
CA LEU A 23 9.31 5.13 -9.65
C LEU A 23 9.68 5.79 -8.33
N VAL A 24 9.48 5.09 -7.21
CA VAL A 24 9.74 5.61 -5.86
C VAL A 24 11.21 6.01 -5.72
N ARG A 25 12.14 5.15 -6.11
CA ARG A 25 13.58 5.46 -6.05
C ARG A 25 13.98 6.68 -6.89
N SER A 26 13.31 6.92 -8.01
CA SER A 26 13.64 8.05 -8.88
C SER A 26 13.04 9.38 -8.44
N ARG A 27 12.03 9.36 -7.56
CA ARG A 27 11.22 10.54 -7.21
C ARG A 27 11.23 10.89 -5.73
N THR A 28 11.77 10.01 -4.88
CA THR A 28 11.73 10.15 -3.42
C THR A 28 13.06 9.77 -2.78
N SER A 29 13.21 10.11 -1.52
CA SER A 29 14.32 9.67 -0.66
C SER A 29 13.97 8.42 0.17
N ILE A 30 12.77 7.87 0.02
CA ILE A 30 12.27 6.73 0.79
C ILE A 30 13.21 5.52 0.66
N PRO A 31 13.64 4.91 1.76
CA PRO A 31 14.48 3.72 1.72
C PRO A 31 13.66 2.53 1.23
N VAL A 32 13.89 2.12 -0.01
CA VAL A 32 13.22 0.98 -0.66
C VAL A 32 14.23 0.06 -1.33
N PRO A 33 13.92 -1.23 -1.54
CA PRO A 33 14.80 -2.15 -2.26
C PRO A 33 15.20 -1.60 -3.63
N ASN A 34 16.45 -1.80 -4.02
CA ASN A 34 16.87 -1.55 -5.40
C ASN A 34 16.34 -2.66 -6.30
N PRO A 35 15.49 -2.36 -7.30
CA PRO A 35 15.08 -3.36 -8.29
C PRO A 35 16.26 -3.66 -9.22
N ILE A 36 16.72 -4.93 -9.20
CA ILE A 36 17.92 -5.37 -9.92
C ILE A 36 17.52 -5.97 -11.26
N ASP A 37 16.59 -6.94 -11.24
CA ASP A 37 16.19 -7.65 -12.45
C ASP A 37 14.74 -8.16 -12.35
N LEU A 38 14.11 -8.31 -13.51
CA LEU A 38 12.77 -8.87 -13.66
C LEU A 38 12.77 -9.85 -14.84
N LEU A 39 12.64 -11.13 -14.54
CA LEU A 39 12.57 -12.18 -15.54
C LEU A 39 11.15 -12.75 -15.61
N LEU A 40 10.56 -12.67 -16.77
CA LEU A 40 9.22 -13.17 -17.05
C LEU A 40 9.30 -14.27 -18.11
N SER A 41 8.70 -15.42 -17.83
CA SER A 41 8.55 -16.52 -18.77
C SER A 41 7.08 -16.87 -18.95
N ARG A 42 6.78 -17.88 -19.78
CA ARG A 42 5.40 -18.37 -19.96
C ARG A 42 4.84 -19.13 -18.78
N THR A 43 5.68 -19.53 -17.84
CA THR A 43 5.30 -20.39 -16.71
C THR A 43 5.69 -19.80 -15.35
N GLU A 44 6.67 -18.91 -15.33
CA GLU A 44 7.29 -18.43 -14.09
C GLU A 44 7.70 -16.97 -14.20
N SER A 45 7.77 -16.31 -13.06
CA SER A 45 8.26 -14.94 -12.93
C SER A 45 9.23 -14.82 -11.75
N PHE A 46 10.27 -14.00 -11.94
CA PHE A 46 11.31 -13.76 -10.94
C PHE A 46 11.55 -12.27 -10.81
N LEU A 47 11.49 -11.77 -9.59
CA LEU A 47 11.86 -10.40 -9.26
C LEU A 47 13.07 -10.43 -8.33
N VAL A 48 14.15 -9.81 -8.76
CA VAL A 48 15.41 -9.70 -8.00
C VAL A 48 15.56 -8.28 -7.49
N THR A 49 15.75 -8.13 -6.17
CA THR A 49 15.97 -6.83 -5.52
C THR A 49 17.18 -6.87 -4.58
N SER A 50 17.63 -5.70 -4.15
CA SER A 50 18.53 -5.63 -2.99
C SER A 50 17.79 -6.07 -1.73
N ARG A 51 18.54 -6.62 -0.77
CA ARG A 51 18.03 -6.84 0.60
C ARG A 51 18.20 -5.55 1.40
N ILE A 52 17.21 -5.22 2.19
CA ILE A 52 17.31 -4.19 3.22
C ILE A 52 17.47 -4.89 4.58
N GLU A 53 18.31 -4.34 5.43
CA GLU A 53 18.47 -4.79 6.81
C GLU A 53 17.44 -4.09 7.71
N GLY A 54 17.05 -4.77 8.77
CA GLY A 54 16.09 -4.28 9.75
C GLY A 54 15.09 -5.35 10.14
N GLU A 55 14.39 -5.13 11.22
CA GLU A 55 13.31 -5.98 11.69
C GLU A 55 11.95 -5.42 11.27
N PRO A 56 10.96 -6.27 10.98
CA PRO A 56 9.59 -5.80 10.76
C PRO A 56 9.07 -4.98 11.95
N ALA A 57 8.40 -3.87 11.69
CA ALA A 57 7.85 -3.00 12.72
C ALA A 57 6.94 -3.75 13.72
N GLY A 58 6.30 -4.83 13.28
CA GLY A 58 5.48 -5.69 14.16
C GLY A 58 6.26 -6.40 15.27
N ILE A 59 7.59 -6.52 15.12
CA ILE A 59 8.48 -7.05 16.15
C ILE A 59 9.13 -5.87 16.89
N ALA A 60 9.74 -4.95 16.15
CA ALA A 60 10.49 -3.84 16.70
C ALA A 60 9.67 -2.93 17.63
N LEU A 61 8.41 -2.64 17.29
CA LEU A 61 7.55 -1.74 18.08
C LEU A 61 7.26 -2.22 19.49
N ASP A 62 7.29 -3.53 19.75
CA ASP A 62 7.07 -4.05 21.11
C ASP A 62 8.24 -3.77 22.04
N GLU A 63 9.44 -3.59 21.49
CA GLU A 63 10.69 -3.32 22.24
C GLU A 63 11.08 -1.83 22.21
N CYS A 64 10.54 -1.03 21.29
CA CYS A 64 10.85 0.40 21.17
C CYS A 64 10.38 1.21 22.37
N SER A 65 11.17 2.21 22.75
CA SER A 65 10.74 3.31 23.63
C SER A 65 9.68 4.17 22.96
N ASP A 66 9.02 5.05 23.72
CA ASP A 66 8.05 6.00 23.14
C ASP A 66 8.74 7.05 22.24
N GLU A 67 10.00 7.41 22.52
CA GLU A 67 10.82 8.30 21.70
C GLU A 67 11.17 7.67 20.36
N GLU A 68 11.61 6.41 20.34
CA GLU A 68 11.90 5.68 19.12
C GLU A 68 10.64 5.48 18.27
N MET A 69 9.51 5.15 18.92
CA MET A 69 8.23 5.04 18.24
C MET A 69 7.79 6.39 17.62
N HIS A 70 8.04 7.50 18.31
CA HIS A 70 7.77 8.83 17.79
C HIS A 70 8.64 9.14 16.56
N GLN A 71 9.93 8.78 16.58
CA GLN A 71 10.83 8.96 15.45
C GLN A 71 10.36 8.12 14.23
N ILE A 72 10.00 6.86 14.46
CA ILE A 72 9.46 5.98 13.40
C ILE A 72 8.18 6.59 12.77
N ALA A 73 7.31 7.16 13.61
CA ALA A 73 6.10 7.84 13.13
C ALA A 73 6.42 9.07 12.29
N GLN A 74 7.42 9.87 12.67
CA GLN A 74 7.86 11.03 11.90
C GLN A 74 8.47 10.62 10.56
N ASP A 75 9.32 9.60 10.55
CA ASP A 75 9.92 9.04 9.34
C ASP A 75 8.83 8.54 8.38
N LEU A 76 7.86 7.79 8.90
CA LEU A 76 6.75 7.27 8.11
C LEU A 76 5.87 8.38 7.54
N ARG A 77 5.58 9.42 8.32
CA ARG A 77 4.85 10.61 7.85
C ARG A 77 5.58 11.26 6.68
N SER A 78 6.91 11.42 6.78
CA SER A 78 7.73 11.97 5.72
C SER A 78 7.68 11.11 4.46
N CYS A 79 7.79 9.79 4.60
CA CYS A 79 7.67 8.84 3.49
C CYS A 79 6.30 8.96 2.79
N ILE A 80 5.20 9.02 3.54
CA ILE A 80 3.85 9.16 2.97
C ILE A 80 3.70 10.51 2.24
N ALA A 81 4.22 11.59 2.80
CA ALA A 81 4.19 12.90 2.15
C ALA A 81 4.96 12.88 0.82
N GLU A 82 6.13 12.25 0.78
CA GLU A 82 6.90 12.08 -0.46
C GLU A 82 6.15 11.23 -1.49
N LEU A 83 5.49 10.14 -1.07
CA LEU A 83 4.67 9.31 -1.98
C LEU A 83 3.52 10.13 -2.58
N HIS A 84 2.79 10.86 -1.75
CA HIS A 84 1.67 11.69 -2.20
C HIS A 84 2.11 12.84 -3.11
N ALA A 85 3.37 13.28 -3.02
CA ALA A 85 3.94 14.31 -3.89
C ALA A 85 4.35 13.79 -5.29
N ILE A 86 4.43 12.49 -5.49
CA ILE A 86 4.71 11.90 -6.81
C ILE A 86 3.57 12.29 -7.77
N LYS A 87 3.93 12.93 -8.88
CA LYS A 87 2.95 13.26 -9.92
C LYS A 87 2.83 12.13 -10.93
N MET A 88 1.63 11.91 -11.41
CA MET A 88 1.39 10.98 -12.50
C MET A 88 1.88 11.64 -13.82
N ASP A 89 2.97 11.11 -14.37
CA ASP A 89 3.67 11.71 -15.54
C ASP A 89 2.97 11.49 -16.89
N ARG A 90 1.84 10.84 -16.91
CA ARG A 90 1.09 10.54 -18.12
C ARG A 90 -0.30 11.14 -18.04
N ASP A 91 -0.85 11.47 -19.21
CA ASP A 91 -2.27 11.79 -19.29
C ASP A 91 -3.07 10.55 -18.90
N PRO A 92 -3.74 10.56 -17.74
CA PRO A 92 -4.30 9.34 -17.20
C PRO A 92 -5.58 9.00 -17.94
N LYS A 93 -5.53 8.00 -18.82
CA LYS A 93 -6.76 7.38 -19.30
C LYS A 93 -7.60 6.87 -18.10
N TYR A 94 -6.93 6.42 -17.05
CA TYR A 94 -7.52 5.94 -15.81
C TYR A 94 -6.94 6.71 -14.62
N ALA A 95 -7.80 7.13 -13.70
CA ALA A 95 -7.40 7.83 -12.49
C ALA A 95 -6.82 6.88 -11.43
N ILE A 96 -7.41 5.68 -11.30
CA ILE A 96 -7.02 4.68 -10.29
C ILE A 96 -6.45 3.45 -11.00
N THR A 97 -5.18 3.15 -10.72
CA THR A 97 -4.41 2.12 -11.41
C THR A 97 -3.29 1.58 -10.52
N ASN A 98 -2.76 0.41 -10.83
CA ASN A 98 -1.47 -0.01 -10.30
C ASN A 98 -0.31 0.88 -10.83
N ALA A 99 0.91 0.65 -10.37
CA ALA A 99 2.09 1.43 -10.76
C ALA A 99 2.41 1.38 -12.27
N THR A 100 1.90 0.39 -13.01
CA THR A 100 2.09 0.27 -14.47
C THR A 100 0.94 0.84 -15.28
N GLY A 101 -0.15 1.28 -14.63
CA GLY A 101 -1.37 1.79 -15.26
C GLY A 101 -2.41 0.73 -15.59
N GLY A 102 -2.21 -0.48 -15.09
CA GLY A 102 -3.12 -1.60 -15.20
C GLY A 102 -4.05 -1.77 -14.00
N PRO A 103 -4.71 -2.93 -13.91
CA PRO A 103 -5.60 -3.27 -12.80
C PRO A 103 -4.92 -3.24 -11.44
N CYS A 104 -5.67 -2.90 -10.41
CA CYS A 104 -5.24 -2.86 -9.01
C CYS A 104 -5.36 -4.24 -8.37
N LEU A 105 -4.42 -4.59 -7.50
CA LEU A 105 -4.49 -5.78 -6.67
C LEU A 105 -4.64 -5.38 -5.20
N ASP A 106 -5.84 -5.56 -4.64
CA ASP A 106 -6.06 -5.40 -3.20
C ASP A 106 -7.07 -6.42 -2.71
N TYR A 107 -6.61 -7.32 -1.84
CA TYR A 107 -7.44 -8.41 -1.28
C TYR A 107 -8.59 -7.93 -0.38
N ARG A 108 -8.66 -6.64 -0.07
CA ARG A 108 -9.85 -6.04 0.55
C ARG A 108 -11.02 -5.96 -0.45
N ILE A 109 -10.70 -5.86 -1.74
CA ILE A 109 -11.67 -5.73 -2.83
C ILE A 109 -11.96 -7.09 -3.44
N SER A 110 -10.91 -7.77 -3.91
CA SER A 110 -11.02 -9.05 -4.62
C SER A 110 -9.71 -9.84 -4.55
N ALA A 111 -9.80 -11.15 -4.70
CA ALA A 111 -8.64 -12.02 -4.89
C ALA A 111 -8.00 -11.80 -6.28
N ASP A 112 -8.81 -11.41 -7.27
CA ASP A 112 -8.38 -11.09 -8.63
C ASP A 112 -8.13 -9.59 -8.80
N PRO A 113 -7.23 -9.17 -9.71
CA PRO A 113 -7.02 -7.78 -10.06
C PRO A 113 -8.31 -7.12 -10.57
N VAL A 114 -8.56 -5.86 -10.16
CA VAL A 114 -9.76 -5.09 -10.49
C VAL A 114 -9.42 -3.74 -11.13
N GLY A 115 -10.28 -3.23 -11.97
CA GLY A 115 -10.05 -1.98 -12.70
C GLY A 115 -9.22 -2.19 -13.97
N PRO A 116 -8.42 -1.23 -14.43
CA PRO A 116 -8.25 0.11 -13.85
C PRO A 116 -9.53 0.97 -13.97
N PHE A 117 -9.66 2.02 -13.14
CA PHE A 117 -10.88 2.83 -13.06
C PHE A 117 -10.68 4.24 -13.59
N HIS A 118 -11.66 4.77 -14.31
CA HIS A 118 -11.61 6.12 -14.87
C HIS A 118 -11.79 7.22 -13.82
N SER A 119 -12.43 6.90 -12.69
CA SER A 119 -12.72 7.87 -11.64
C SER A 119 -12.81 7.20 -10.27
N GLU A 120 -12.69 8.02 -9.21
CA GLU A 120 -12.97 7.60 -7.85
C GLU A 120 -14.41 7.07 -7.68
N LYS A 121 -15.37 7.65 -8.40
CA LYS A 121 -16.75 7.18 -8.36
C LYS A 121 -16.86 5.73 -8.87
N GLU A 122 -16.26 5.43 -10.00
CA GLU A 122 -16.25 4.07 -10.56
C GLU A 122 -15.54 3.08 -9.61
N PHE A 123 -14.43 3.51 -9.00
CA PHE A 123 -13.74 2.73 -7.99
C PHE A 123 -14.63 2.45 -6.78
N ASN A 124 -15.27 3.48 -6.21
CA ASN A 124 -16.16 3.33 -5.07
C ASN A 124 -17.37 2.43 -5.39
N GLU A 125 -17.87 2.49 -6.63
CA GLU A 125 -18.93 1.59 -7.08
C GLU A 125 -18.47 0.12 -7.13
N SER A 126 -17.20 -0.13 -7.47
CA SER A 126 -16.63 -1.48 -7.48
C SER A 126 -16.45 -2.08 -6.08
N LEU A 127 -16.29 -1.22 -5.06
CA LEU A 127 -16.19 -1.65 -3.66
C LEU A 127 -17.55 -2.08 -3.10
N LYS A 128 -18.65 -1.68 -3.74
CA LYS A 128 -19.98 -2.10 -3.33
C LYS A 128 -20.12 -3.61 -3.50
N LEU A 129 -20.14 -4.30 -2.40
CA LEU A 129 -20.63 -5.67 -2.36
C LEU A 129 -22.15 -5.61 -2.50
N GLY A 130 -22.73 -5.79 -3.66
CA GLY A 130 -24.15 -5.68 -4.03
C GLY A 130 -25.23 -5.80 -2.95
N MET A 131 -24.87 -6.09 -1.71
CA MET A 131 -25.70 -6.29 -0.54
C MET A 131 -25.70 -5.10 0.46
N LEU A 132 -24.83 -4.09 0.27
CA LEU A 132 -24.78 -2.90 1.13
C LEU A 132 -24.86 -1.62 0.26
N PRO A 133 -25.96 -1.38 -0.45
CA PRO A 133 -26.09 -0.32 -1.44
C PRO A 133 -25.95 1.10 -0.86
N ASP A 134 -26.26 1.27 0.43
CA ASP A 134 -26.21 2.56 1.12
C ASP A 134 -24.83 2.86 1.73
N LEU A 135 -23.94 1.86 1.75
CA LEU A 135 -22.59 2.00 2.29
C LEU A 135 -21.64 2.36 1.16
N MET A 136 -21.30 3.62 1.03
CA MET A 136 -20.45 4.11 -0.04
C MET A 136 -19.50 5.21 0.42
N HIS A 137 -18.25 5.11 -0.01
CA HIS A 137 -17.29 6.19 0.16
C HIS A 137 -17.76 7.47 -0.54
N ARG A 138 -17.43 8.60 0.04
CA ARG A 138 -17.56 9.90 -0.62
C ARG A 138 -16.62 9.98 -1.81
N THR A 139 -16.84 10.90 -2.70
CA THR A 139 -15.93 11.26 -3.79
C THR A 139 -15.35 12.64 -3.54
N GLY A 140 -14.24 12.94 -4.22
CA GLY A 140 -13.57 14.25 -4.16
C GLY A 140 -12.25 14.22 -3.41
N HIS A 141 -11.74 13.02 -3.10
CA HIS A 141 -10.39 12.86 -2.56
C HIS A 141 -9.35 13.05 -3.67
N ASN A 142 -8.17 13.51 -3.28
CA ASN A 142 -7.02 13.51 -4.19
C ASN A 142 -6.62 12.07 -4.53
N ILE A 143 -6.28 11.83 -5.79
CA ILE A 143 -5.68 10.57 -6.20
C ILE A 143 -4.16 10.72 -6.10
N VAL A 144 -3.56 9.89 -5.27
CA VAL A 144 -2.14 9.95 -4.91
C VAL A 144 -1.47 8.61 -5.11
N PHE A 145 -0.15 8.60 -5.23
CA PHE A 145 0.59 7.35 -5.27
C PHE A 145 0.70 6.78 -3.85
N THR A 146 0.31 5.53 -3.68
CA THR A 146 0.30 4.82 -2.39
C THR A 146 1.05 3.50 -2.50
N HIS A 147 1.54 3.02 -1.38
CA HIS A 147 2.06 1.65 -1.27
C HIS A 147 0.92 0.61 -1.35
N ALA A 148 -0.26 0.96 -0.87
CA ALA A 148 -1.50 0.17 -0.86
C ALA A 148 -1.43 -1.18 -0.11
N ASP A 149 -0.33 -1.47 0.57
CA ASP A 149 -0.16 -2.61 1.48
C ASP A 149 0.70 -2.28 2.70
N LEU A 150 0.69 -1.01 3.13
CA LEU A 150 1.47 -0.56 4.27
C LEU A 150 0.94 -1.20 5.55
N ASN A 151 1.79 -1.99 6.19
CA ASN A 151 1.48 -2.72 7.42
C ASN A 151 2.76 -3.04 8.18
N MET A 152 2.61 -3.55 9.40
CA MET A 152 3.72 -3.84 10.32
C MET A 152 4.81 -4.78 9.77
N ARG A 153 4.53 -5.58 8.75
CA ARG A 153 5.50 -6.53 8.15
C ARG A 153 6.32 -5.88 7.05
N ASN A 154 5.77 -4.85 6.41
CA ASN A 154 6.33 -4.21 5.23
C ASN A 154 7.16 -2.97 5.56
N ILE A 155 7.21 -2.57 6.83
CA ILE A 155 8.10 -1.51 7.35
C ILE A 155 9.21 -2.18 8.13
N LEU A 156 10.46 -1.95 7.71
CA LEU A 156 11.65 -2.44 8.38
C LEU A 156 12.25 -1.31 9.24
N VAL A 157 12.63 -1.67 10.45
CA VAL A 157 13.16 -0.74 11.46
C VAL A 157 14.58 -1.16 11.85
N LYS A 158 15.51 -0.19 11.85
CA LYS A 158 16.87 -0.27 12.38
C LYS A 158 17.34 1.16 12.58
N ASP A 159 17.37 1.62 13.82
CA ASP A 159 17.69 3.02 14.15
C ASP A 159 16.77 4.05 13.42
N GLY A 160 15.46 3.77 13.35
CA GLY A 160 14.45 4.46 12.53
C GLY A 160 13.94 3.57 11.40
N ILE A 161 13.25 4.12 10.39
CA ILE A 161 12.81 3.35 9.23
C ILE A 161 14.02 3.06 8.33
N SER A 162 14.41 1.79 8.25
CA SER A 162 15.47 1.32 7.36
C SER A 162 14.96 0.93 5.98
N GLY A 163 13.68 0.62 5.85
CA GLY A 163 13.09 0.31 4.55
C GLY A 163 11.60 0.05 4.54
N ILE A 164 10.99 0.31 3.39
CA ILE A 164 9.62 -0.10 3.07
C ILE A 164 9.69 -1.10 1.92
N VAL A 165 9.08 -2.29 2.11
CA VAL A 165 9.18 -3.44 1.20
C VAL A 165 7.81 -3.93 0.75
N ASP A 166 7.78 -4.83 -0.26
CA ASP A 166 6.57 -5.45 -0.84
C ASP A 166 5.62 -4.47 -1.54
N TRP A 167 6.13 -3.81 -2.57
CA TRP A 167 5.46 -2.80 -3.40
C TRP A 167 4.54 -3.38 -4.49
N GLY A 168 4.23 -4.67 -4.44
CA GLY A 168 3.45 -5.36 -5.48
C GLY A 168 1.99 -4.91 -5.62
N LYS A 169 1.49 -4.10 -4.70
CA LYS A 169 0.14 -3.50 -4.74
C LYS A 169 0.14 -2.01 -4.96
N ALA A 170 1.34 -1.39 -5.05
CA ALA A 170 1.47 0.05 -5.17
C ALA A 170 0.78 0.59 -6.43
N GLY A 171 0.21 1.78 -6.29
CA GLY A 171 -0.53 2.40 -7.36
C GLY A 171 -1.11 3.75 -6.98
N TRP A 172 -2.02 4.20 -7.82
CA TRP A 172 -2.73 5.47 -7.68
C TRP A 172 -4.11 5.21 -7.10
N PHE A 173 -4.34 5.72 -5.90
CA PHE A 173 -5.57 5.49 -5.13
C PHE A 173 -6.03 6.79 -4.45
N PRO A 174 -7.29 6.86 -3.97
CA PRO A 174 -7.73 7.96 -3.11
C PRO A 174 -6.84 8.07 -1.87
N GLU A 175 -6.53 9.29 -1.44
CA GLU A 175 -5.57 9.59 -0.36
C GLU A 175 -5.88 8.89 0.99
N TYR A 176 -7.13 8.49 1.21
CA TYR A 176 -7.51 7.72 2.40
C TYR A 176 -7.09 6.23 2.34
N TRP A 177 -6.74 5.72 1.15
CA TRP A 177 -6.53 4.29 0.93
C TRP A 177 -5.40 3.69 1.76
N GLU A 178 -4.30 4.42 1.92
CA GLU A 178 -3.18 4.00 2.76
C GLU A 178 -3.57 3.98 4.25
N TYR A 179 -4.29 5.01 4.73
CA TYR A 179 -4.75 5.09 6.12
C TYR A 179 -5.64 3.89 6.47
N THR A 180 -6.66 3.61 5.66
CA THR A 180 -7.56 2.49 5.91
C THR A 180 -6.82 1.16 5.83
N LYS A 181 -5.82 1.04 4.93
CA LYS A 181 -5.00 -0.17 4.82
C LYS A 181 -4.17 -0.44 6.07
N CYS A 182 -3.60 0.57 6.67
CA CYS A 182 -2.84 0.44 7.92
C CYS A 182 -3.68 -0.09 9.09
N HIS A 183 -5.01 0.06 9.02
CA HIS A 183 -5.96 -0.45 10.02
C HIS A 183 -6.53 -1.84 9.67
N PHE A 184 -6.30 -2.33 8.46
CA PHE A 184 -6.92 -3.58 7.99
C PHE A 184 -6.46 -4.79 8.80
N ARG A 185 -7.42 -5.47 9.45
CA ARG A 185 -7.20 -6.67 10.28
C ARG A 185 -6.21 -6.46 11.44
N VAL A 186 -5.98 -5.24 11.87
CA VAL A 186 -5.16 -4.96 13.04
C VAL A 186 -6.07 -4.82 14.26
N THR A 187 -6.16 -5.87 15.08
CA THR A 187 -7.03 -5.90 16.27
C THR A 187 -6.25 -5.87 17.58
N LEU A 188 -5.00 -6.32 17.59
CA LEU A 188 -4.25 -6.58 18.81
C LEU A 188 -3.11 -5.59 19.08
N SER A 189 -2.51 -5.00 18.06
CA SER A 189 -1.38 -4.07 18.25
C SER A 189 -1.86 -2.63 18.49
N LYS A 190 -2.14 -2.29 19.75
CA LYS A 190 -2.50 -0.91 20.14
C LYS A 190 -1.38 0.09 19.86
N ARG A 191 -0.10 -0.33 19.99
CA ARG A 191 1.06 0.53 19.71
C ARG A 191 1.10 0.93 18.25
N TRP A 192 0.89 -0.03 17.33
CA TRP A 192 0.78 0.24 15.90
C TRP A 192 -0.35 1.23 15.59
N LEU A 193 -1.56 0.98 16.08
CA LEU A 193 -2.71 1.86 15.81
C LEU A 193 -2.46 3.27 16.33
N LYS A 194 -1.92 3.42 17.56
CA LYS A 194 -1.56 4.72 18.13
C LYS A 194 -0.52 5.44 17.27
N MET A 195 0.49 4.72 16.78
CA MET A 195 1.50 5.27 15.87
C MET A 195 0.88 5.72 14.55
N ILE A 196 0.09 4.87 13.88
CA ILE A 196 -0.58 5.21 12.62
C ILE A 196 -1.50 6.42 12.77
N ASP A 197 -2.27 6.50 13.85
CA ASP A 197 -3.11 7.67 14.15
C ASP A 197 -2.30 8.97 14.31
N SER A 198 -1.02 8.88 14.65
CA SER A 198 -0.13 10.03 14.72
C SER A 198 0.56 10.35 13.39
N VAL A 199 0.65 9.39 12.47
CA VAL A 199 1.29 9.54 11.16
C VAL A 199 0.44 10.36 10.21
N PHE A 200 -0.87 10.10 10.16
CA PHE A 200 -1.77 10.78 9.24
C PHE A 200 -2.35 12.05 9.88
N GLU A 201 -2.13 13.20 9.24
CA GLU A 201 -2.68 14.49 9.69
C GLU A 201 -4.21 14.51 9.58
N ASN A 202 -4.72 14.02 8.44
CA ASN A 202 -6.13 13.83 8.22
C ASN A 202 -6.51 12.40 8.64
N LYS A 203 -7.40 12.29 9.60
CA LYS A 203 -8.00 11.01 9.96
C LYS A 203 -9.22 10.79 9.09
N TYR A 204 -9.14 9.81 8.23
CA TYR A 204 -10.24 9.40 7.33
C TYR A 204 -11.19 8.44 8.07
N GLU A 205 -11.73 8.91 9.21
CA GLU A 205 -12.56 8.07 10.12
C GLU A 205 -13.87 7.63 9.45
N ALA A 206 -14.44 8.46 8.59
CA ALA A 206 -15.65 8.11 7.85
C ALA A 206 -15.37 6.98 6.86
N GLU A 207 -14.27 7.09 6.10
CA GLU A 207 -13.82 6.09 5.14
C GLU A 207 -13.41 4.79 5.85
N LEU A 208 -12.70 4.90 6.98
CA LEU A 208 -12.33 3.75 7.80
C LEU A 208 -13.58 3.05 8.39
N GLY A 209 -14.60 3.80 8.79
CA GLY A 209 -15.87 3.26 9.26
C GLY A 209 -16.58 2.43 8.21
N ILE A 210 -16.58 2.90 6.95
CA ILE A 210 -17.11 2.18 5.80
C ILE A 210 -16.30 0.90 5.52
N GLU A 211 -14.98 1.03 5.46
CA GLU A 211 -14.08 -0.11 5.22
C GLU A 211 -14.26 -1.20 6.27
N ARG A 212 -14.37 -0.85 7.56
CA ARG A 212 -14.60 -1.82 8.65
C ARG A 212 -15.87 -2.63 8.44
N GLN A 213 -16.97 -2.00 8.00
CA GLN A 213 -18.21 -2.70 7.70
C GLN A 213 -18.04 -3.67 6.52
N TYR A 214 -17.30 -3.29 5.47
CA TYR A 214 -16.95 -4.21 4.37
C TYR A 214 -16.11 -5.39 4.86
N TRP A 215 -15.13 -5.16 5.75
CA TRP A 215 -14.28 -6.24 6.26
C TRP A 215 -15.05 -7.22 7.14
N GLU A 216 -15.95 -6.73 7.99
CA GLU A 216 -16.81 -7.55 8.83
C GLU A 216 -17.73 -8.41 7.97
N TYR A 217 -18.33 -7.84 6.95
CA TYR A 217 -19.19 -8.56 6.03
C TYR A 217 -18.45 -9.66 5.27
N ASN A 218 -17.25 -9.36 4.74
CA ASN A 218 -16.43 -10.33 4.02
C ASN A 218 -15.81 -11.40 4.92
N SER A 219 -15.71 -11.16 6.24
CA SER A 219 -15.17 -12.14 7.19
C SER A 219 -16.20 -13.14 7.66
N ALA A 220 -17.48 -12.92 7.37
CA ALA A 220 -18.58 -13.80 7.76
C ALA A 220 -18.76 -15.01 6.83
N TRP A 221 -17.94 -15.14 5.79
CA TRP A 221 -17.89 -16.23 4.81
C TRP A 221 -16.45 -16.75 4.71
#